data_0c01aba01787a1cda3eb26e3bef89165
#
_entry.id   0c01aba01787a1cda3eb26e3bef89165
#
_cell.length_a   1.000
_cell.length_b   1.000
_cell.length_c   1.000
_cell.angle_alpha   90.00
_cell.angle_beta   90.00
_cell.angle_gamma   90.00
#
_symmetry.space_group_name_H-M   'P 1'
#
loop_
_entity.id
_entity.type
_entity.pdbx_description
1 polymer ?
#
loop_
_entity_poly.entity_id
_entity_poly.type
_entity_poly.pdbx_seq_one_letter_code
_entity_poly.pdbx_strand_id
1 'polypeptide(L)'
;VVNTFTIPGPSGGLEAIEHSALGTDGEPLERPLAISVVCHPHPAHGGTMHSTVAFKTARGLQNAGVACLRINFRGVGASEGHYDGDGGEEDDASAALDWLQNKYPGVPVWAAGFSFGSRTVFGLSKRDTRIERLVLVGFPLRAFVLEDVDQIRQPTFFIWGENDEFGTFEDLVEQYPTRPDHFTYHVVAGDDHFFRPNTRELEAEVNAWARAQLEGAAQR
;
A
#
# COMPACT_ATOMS: atom_id res chain seq x y z
N VAL A 1 -19.60 12.67 -2.25
CA VAL A 1 -19.96 11.38 -1.62
C VAL A 1 -18.97 10.37 -2.16
N VAL A 2 -18.15 9.78 -1.28
CA VAL A 2 -17.24 8.70 -1.67
C VAL A 2 -18.13 7.47 -1.88
N ASN A 3 -18.22 6.98 -3.11
CA ASN A 3 -19.01 5.79 -3.41
C ASN A 3 -18.21 4.54 -3.03
N THR A 4 -18.70 3.80 -2.04
CA THR A 4 -18.27 2.42 -1.78
C THR A 4 -19.02 1.48 -2.72
N PHE A 5 -18.36 0.39 -3.09
CA PHE A 5 -18.96 -0.69 -3.89
C PHE A 5 -18.36 -2.03 -3.46
N THR A 6 -18.90 -3.12 -3.95
CA THR A 6 -18.42 -4.45 -3.62
C THR A 6 -17.71 -5.07 -4.83
N ILE A 7 -16.53 -5.65 -4.58
CA ILE A 7 -15.81 -6.47 -5.54
C ILE A 7 -15.86 -7.95 -5.12
N PRO A 8 -15.71 -8.91 -6.04
CA PRO A 8 -15.55 -10.31 -5.66
C PRO A 8 -14.29 -10.52 -4.83
N GLY A 9 -14.37 -11.27 -3.76
CA GLY A 9 -13.24 -11.68 -2.92
C GLY A 9 -13.31 -13.18 -2.59
N PRO A 10 -12.24 -13.76 -2.05
CA PRO A 10 -12.14 -15.21 -1.83
C PRO A 10 -13.08 -15.73 -0.72
N SER A 11 -13.46 -14.89 0.22
CA SER A 11 -14.37 -15.23 1.33
C SER A 11 -15.72 -14.53 1.22
N GLY A 12 -16.11 -14.08 0.01
CA GLY A 12 -17.30 -13.28 -0.25
C GLY A 12 -16.98 -11.89 -0.79
N GLY A 13 -17.96 -11.00 -0.83
CA GLY A 13 -17.77 -9.64 -1.32
C GLY A 13 -16.84 -8.81 -0.45
N LEU A 14 -15.94 -8.04 -1.06
CA LEU A 14 -15.08 -7.07 -0.37
C LEU A 14 -15.55 -5.65 -0.65
N GLU A 15 -15.74 -4.87 0.39
CA GLU A 15 -16.06 -3.44 0.30
C GLU A 15 -14.84 -2.66 -0.19
N ALA A 16 -15.03 -1.80 -1.19
CA ALA A 16 -13.95 -1.10 -1.85
C ALA A 16 -14.28 0.37 -2.19
N ILE A 17 -13.24 1.19 -2.31
CA ILE A 17 -13.28 2.56 -2.80
C ILE A 17 -12.20 2.73 -3.86
N GLU A 18 -12.60 3.12 -5.06
CA GLU A 18 -11.66 3.44 -6.13
C GLU A 18 -11.25 4.92 -6.12
N HIS A 19 -9.97 5.15 -6.38
CA HIS A 19 -9.36 6.44 -6.66
C HIS A 19 -8.87 6.42 -8.11
N SER A 20 -9.55 7.15 -9.00
CA SER A 20 -9.09 7.32 -10.38
C SER A 20 -7.75 8.04 -10.42
N ALA A 21 -6.83 7.60 -11.25
CA ALA A 21 -5.54 8.26 -11.46
C ALA A 21 -5.73 9.70 -11.94
N LEU A 22 -4.90 10.63 -11.48
CA LEU A 22 -4.93 12.04 -11.89
C LEU A 22 -3.70 12.39 -12.72
N GLY A 23 -3.93 13.21 -13.76
CA GLY A 23 -2.86 13.84 -14.52
C GLY A 23 -2.17 14.96 -13.73
N THR A 24 -1.16 15.55 -14.32
CA THR A 24 -0.41 16.69 -13.72
C THR A 24 -1.27 17.97 -13.63
N ASP A 25 -2.33 18.04 -14.39
CA ASP A 25 -3.36 19.10 -14.36
C ASP A 25 -4.43 18.85 -13.28
N GLY A 26 -4.39 17.71 -12.59
CA GLY A 26 -5.36 17.31 -11.58
C GLY A 26 -6.63 16.68 -12.13
N GLU A 27 -6.72 16.48 -13.44
CA GLU A 27 -7.88 15.85 -14.08
C GLU A 27 -7.72 14.31 -14.12
N PRO A 28 -8.82 13.55 -14.08
CA PRO A 28 -8.77 12.11 -14.18
C PRO A 28 -8.18 11.64 -15.51
N LEU A 29 -7.23 10.69 -15.42
CA LEU A 29 -6.68 10.03 -16.59
C LEU A 29 -7.65 8.96 -17.10
N GLU A 30 -7.86 8.92 -18.43
CA GLU A 30 -8.61 7.84 -19.09
C GLU A 30 -7.98 6.47 -18.85
N ARG A 31 -6.64 6.41 -18.89
CA ARG A 31 -5.84 5.22 -18.60
C ARG A 31 -4.78 5.56 -17.55
N PRO A 32 -4.78 4.88 -16.41
CA PRO A 32 -3.77 5.09 -15.38
C PRO A 32 -2.38 4.64 -15.86
N LEU A 33 -1.34 5.24 -15.27
CA LEU A 33 0.06 4.89 -15.54
C LEU A 33 0.47 3.62 -14.78
N ALA A 34 -0.18 3.35 -13.64
CA ALA A 34 -0.09 2.12 -12.87
C ALA A 34 -1.39 1.92 -12.08
N ILE A 35 -1.58 0.72 -11.52
CA ILE A 35 -2.68 0.39 -10.61
C ILE A 35 -2.14 -0.10 -9.28
N SER A 36 -2.83 0.14 -8.17
CA SER A 36 -2.40 -0.31 -6.83
C SER A 36 -3.58 -0.66 -5.94
N VAL A 37 -3.49 -1.80 -5.23
CA VAL A 37 -4.28 -1.98 -4.01
C VAL A 37 -3.66 -1.16 -2.88
N VAL A 38 -4.49 -0.64 -1.97
CA VAL A 38 -4.03 0.03 -0.75
C VAL A 38 -4.72 -0.59 0.47
N CYS A 39 -3.94 -1.31 1.26
CA CYS A 39 -4.40 -2.10 2.39
C CYS A 39 -4.34 -1.31 3.70
N HIS A 40 -5.37 -1.48 4.53
CA HIS A 40 -5.56 -0.77 5.79
C HIS A 40 -4.82 -1.43 6.97
N PRO A 41 -4.69 -0.74 8.14
CA PRO A 41 -4.05 -1.31 9.32
C PRO A 41 -4.89 -2.44 9.95
N HIS A 42 -4.42 -2.98 11.07
CA HIS A 42 -4.89 -4.23 11.67
C HIS A 42 -6.41 -4.29 11.89
N PRO A 43 -7.11 -5.29 11.31
CA PRO A 43 -8.57 -5.44 11.41
C PRO A 43 -9.09 -5.47 12.85
N ALA A 44 -8.47 -6.28 13.72
CA ALA A 44 -8.90 -6.44 15.10
C ALA A 44 -8.63 -5.20 15.99
N HIS A 45 -7.86 -4.22 15.49
CA HIS A 45 -7.59 -2.97 16.20
C HIS A 45 -8.35 -1.77 15.61
N GLY A 46 -9.47 -2.03 14.93
CA GLY A 46 -10.32 -1.00 14.34
C GLY A 46 -9.81 -0.44 13.01
N GLY A 47 -8.86 -1.14 12.37
CA GLY A 47 -8.38 -0.78 11.04
C GLY A 47 -9.48 -0.93 9.99
N THR A 48 -9.61 0.08 9.13
CA THR A 48 -10.52 0.09 7.98
C THR A 48 -9.91 0.84 6.82
N MET A 49 -10.45 0.67 5.63
CA MET A 49 -10.06 1.44 4.43
C MET A 49 -10.23 2.95 4.58
N HIS A 50 -10.98 3.41 5.61
CA HIS A 50 -11.16 4.83 5.94
C HIS A 50 -10.02 5.39 6.81
N SER A 51 -9.03 4.59 7.21
CA SER A 51 -7.83 5.06 7.91
C SER A 51 -7.23 6.27 7.18
N THR A 52 -6.93 7.34 7.92
CA THR A 52 -6.32 8.55 7.36
C THR A 52 -5.02 8.24 6.63
N VAL A 53 -4.18 7.36 7.17
CA VAL A 53 -2.90 7.00 6.55
C VAL A 53 -3.12 6.23 5.25
N ALA A 54 -4.02 5.23 5.22
CA ALA A 54 -4.35 4.51 3.98
C ALA A 54 -4.95 5.45 2.92
N PHE A 55 -5.82 6.40 3.33
CA PHE A 55 -6.35 7.42 2.44
C PHE A 55 -5.25 8.33 1.87
N LYS A 56 -4.32 8.80 2.71
CA LYS A 56 -3.21 9.68 2.30
C LYS A 56 -2.23 8.96 1.37
N THR A 57 -1.95 7.69 1.63
CA THR A 57 -1.16 6.82 0.74
C THR A 57 -1.82 6.71 -0.64
N ALA A 58 -3.12 6.38 -0.68
CA ALA A 58 -3.88 6.32 -1.94
C ALA A 58 -3.90 7.68 -2.67
N ARG A 59 -4.02 8.80 -1.94
CA ARG A 59 -3.97 10.16 -2.52
C ARG A 59 -2.61 10.50 -3.12
N GLY A 60 -1.52 10.14 -2.45
CA GLY A 60 -0.17 10.33 -2.97
C GLY A 60 0.03 9.57 -4.29
N LEU A 61 -0.37 8.30 -4.33
CA LEU A 61 -0.35 7.47 -5.54
C LEU A 61 -1.27 8.02 -6.64
N GLN A 62 -2.52 8.38 -6.31
CA GLN A 62 -3.48 8.97 -7.23
C GLN A 62 -2.92 10.21 -7.93
N ASN A 63 -2.32 11.12 -7.18
CA ASN A 63 -1.73 12.36 -7.68
C ASN A 63 -0.49 12.12 -8.55
N ALA A 64 0.11 10.93 -8.48
CA ALA A 64 1.21 10.51 -9.36
C ALA A 64 0.74 9.85 -10.67
N GLY A 65 -0.56 9.62 -10.83
CA GLY A 65 -1.09 8.93 -12.02
C GLY A 65 -1.37 7.44 -11.81
N VAL A 66 -1.43 6.97 -10.56
CA VAL A 66 -1.75 5.59 -10.19
C VAL A 66 -3.22 5.47 -9.79
N ALA A 67 -3.98 4.59 -10.43
CA ALA A 67 -5.34 4.28 -9.97
C ALA A 67 -5.26 3.33 -8.77
N CYS A 68 -5.94 3.70 -7.67
CA CYS A 68 -5.85 2.93 -6.43
C CYS A 68 -7.20 2.34 -6.03
N LEU A 69 -7.18 1.14 -5.47
CA LEU A 69 -8.32 0.51 -4.83
C LEU A 69 -8.02 0.32 -3.34
N ARG A 70 -8.71 1.08 -2.47
CA ARG A 70 -8.72 0.79 -1.04
C ARG A 70 -9.82 -0.22 -0.77
N ILE A 71 -9.49 -1.28 -0.06
CA ILE A 71 -10.44 -2.33 0.33
C ILE A 71 -10.58 -2.39 1.85
N ASN A 72 -11.73 -2.84 2.34
CA ASN A 72 -11.84 -3.45 3.64
C ASN A 72 -11.52 -4.94 3.53
N PHE A 73 -10.60 -5.43 4.33
CA PHE A 73 -10.33 -6.86 4.43
C PHE A 73 -11.57 -7.64 4.89
N ARG A 74 -11.57 -8.95 4.70
CA ARG A 74 -12.61 -9.86 5.17
C ARG A 74 -13.03 -9.58 6.61
N GLY A 75 -14.33 -9.54 6.86
CA GLY A 75 -14.91 -9.27 8.18
C GLY A 75 -14.81 -7.81 8.67
N VAL A 76 -14.36 -6.88 7.83
CA VAL A 76 -14.28 -5.45 8.16
C VAL A 76 -15.31 -4.65 7.37
N GLY A 77 -16.01 -3.74 8.03
CA GLY A 77 -17.03 -2.89 7.40
C GLY A 77 -18.14 -3.72 6.77
N ALA A 78 -18.40 -3.52 5.47
CA ALA A 78 -19.36 -4.30 4.71
C ALA A 78 -18.74 -5.50 3.95
N SER A 79 -17.44 -5.79 4.15
CA SER A 79 -16.80 -6.98 3.59
C SER A 79 -17.30 -8.24 4.28
N GLU A 80 -17.62 -9.26 3.47
CA GLU A 80 -18.01 -10.57 3.96
C GLU A 80 -16.83 -11.37 4.53
N GLY A 81 -17.11 -12.55 5.09
CA GLY A 81 -16.11 -13.39 5.75
C GLY A 81 -15.80 -12.93 7.17
N HIS A 82 -14.67 -13.37 7.70
CA HIS A 82 -14.19 -12.98 9.03
C HIS A 82 -12.65 -12.96 9.07
N TYR A 83 -12.10 -12.06 9.89
CA TYR A 83 -10.67 -12.06 10.21
C TYR A 83 -10.38 -13.19 11.20
N ASP A 84 -9.48 -14.09 10.82
CA ASP A 84 -9.08 -15.26 11.63
C ASP A 84 -7.59 -15.27 12.00
N GLY A 85 -6.81 -14.39 11.38
CA GLY A 85 -5.35 -14.30 11.61
C GLY A 85 -4.52 -15.28 10.78
N ASP A 86 -5.16 -16.04 9.88
CA ASP A 86 -4.49 -17.09 9.07
C ASP A 86 -3.91 -16.56 7.73
N GLY A 87 -3.89 -15.24 7.53
CA GLY A 87 -3.25 -14.61 6.36
C GLY A 87 -4.12 -14.53 5.10
N GLY A 88 -5.42 -14.78 5.22
CA GLY A 88 -6.36 -14.65 4.10
C GLY A 88 -6.47 -13.24 3.53
N GLU A 89 -5.98 -12.21 4.24
CA GLU A 89 -5.93 -10.82 3.79
C GLU A 89 -5.01 -10.62 2.59
N GLU A 90 -4.00 -11.49 2.41
CA GLU A 90 -3.17 -11.49 1.19
C GLU A 90 -4.00 -11.90 -0.04
N ASP A 91 -4.92 -12.86 0.13
CA ASP A 91 -5.82 -13.29 -0.94
C ASP A 91 -6.86 -12.21 -1.25
N ASP A 92 -7.32 -11.46 -0.23
CA ASP A 92 -8.20 -10.31 -0.43
C ASP A 92 -7.51 -9.22 -1.25
N ALA A 93 -6.25 -8.92 -0.93
CA ALA A 93 -5.44 -7.97 -1.67
C ALA A 93 -5.17 -8.43 -3.12
N SER A 94 -4.91 -9.73 -3.32
CA SER A 94 -4.76 -10.31 -4.66
C SER A 94 -6.06 -10.20 -5.49
N ALA A 95 -7.22 -10.47 -4.89
CA ALA A 95 -8.52 -10.31 -5.57
C ALA A 95 -8.80 -8.85 -5.96
N ALA A 96 -8.37 -7.89 -5.13
CA ALA A 96 -8.43 -6.47 -5.47
C ALA A 96 -7.54 -6.12 -6.68
N LEU A 97 -6.35 -6.71 -6.76
CA LEU A 97 -5.48 -6.57 -7.93
C LEU A 97 -6.07 -7.21 -9.19
N ASP A 98 -6.74 -8.36 -9.06
CA ASP A 98 -7.47 -9.01 -10.17
C ASP A 98 -8.54 -8.09 -10.72
N TRP A 99 -9.32 -7.46 -9.83
CA TRP A 99 -10.37 -6.52 -10.23
C TRP A 99 -9.78 -5.31 -10.99
N LEU A 100 -8.70 -4.73 -10.46
CA LEU A 100 -8.01 -3.60 -11.10
C LEU A 100 -7.43 -3.97 -12.47
N GLN A 101 -6.79 -5.13 -12.61
CA GLN A 101 -6.23 -5.59 -13.87
C GLN A 101 -7.31 -5.89 -14.92
N ASN A 102 -8.46 -6.43 -14.50
CA ASN A 102 -9.58 -6.62 -15.39
C ASN A 102 -10.15 -5.29 -15.91
N LYS A 103 -10.14 -4.26 -15.06
CA LYS A 103 -10.58 -2.92 -15.44
C LYS A 103 -9.55 -2.18 -16.29
N TYR A 104 -8.26 -2.36 -16.00
CA TYR A 104 -7.14 -1.69 -16.65
C TYR A 104 -6.10 -2.70 -17.17
N PRO A 105 -6.42 -3.45 -18.24
CA PRO A 105 -5.53 -4.51 -18.72
C PRO A 105 -4.19 -3.95 -19.24
N GLY A 106 -3.10 -4.68 -18.90
CA GLY A 106 -1.75 -4.35 -19.34
C GLY A 106 -1.13 -3.09 -18.71
N VAL A 107 -1.66 -2.66 -17.55
CA VAL A 107 -1.11 -1.55 -16.75
C VAL A 107 -0.23 -2.14 -15.64
N PRO A 108 0.94 -1.55 -15.33
CA PRO A 108 1.82 -1.99 -14.25
C PRO A 108 1.10 -2.11 -12.91
N VAL A 109 1.39 -3.17 -12.16
CA VAL A 109 0.72 -3.51 -10.90
C VAL A 109 1.62 -3.16 -9.71
N TRP A 110 1.10 -2.37 -8.80
CA TRP A 110 1.75 -1.98 -7.55
C TRP A 110 0.92 -2.45 -6.36
N ALA A 111 1.53 -2.52 -5.19
CA ALA A 111 0.80 -2.76 -3.96
C ALA A 111 1.30 -1.83 -2.85
N ALA A 112 0.36 -1.32 -2.07
CA ALA A 112 0.62 -0.41 -0.97
C ALA A 112 -0.15 -0.82 0.28
N GLY A 113 0.39 -0.49 1.45
CA GLY A 113 -0.32 -0.76 2.70
C GLY A 113 0.23 0.03 3.87
N PHE A 114 -0.60 0.15 4.90
CA PHE A 114 -0.24 0.78 6.17
C PHE A 114 -0.23 -0.25 7.29
N SER A 115 0.82 -0.26 8.11
CA SER A 115 0.94 -1.11 9.29
C SER A 115 0.74 -2.60 8.94
N PHE A 116 -0.27 -3.26 9.49
CA PHE A 116 -0.66 -4.61 9.10
C PHE A 116 -0.85 -4.75 7.58
N GLY A 117 -1.46 -3.77 6.93
CA GLY A 117 -1.62 -3.76 5.47
C GLY A 117 -0.28 -3.72 4.72
N SER A 118 0.76 -3.06 5.28
CA SER A 118 2.11 -3.08 4.69
C SER A 118 2.75 -4.46 4.78
N ARG A 119 2.58 -5.16 5.92
CA ARG A 119 2.98 -6.56 6.07
C ARG A 119 2.24 -7.47 5.09
N THR A 120 0.94 -7.28 4.93
CA THR A 120 0.10 -8.08 4.01
C THR A 120 0.59 -7.95 2.57
N VAL A 121 0.80 -6.73 2.06
CA VAL A 121 1.28 -6.57 0.67
C VAL A 121 2.73 -7.00 0.50
N PHE A 122 3.57 -6.90 1.54
CA PHE A 122 4.92 -7.46 1.54
C PHE A 122 4.88 -8.99 1.42
N GLY A 123 4.06 -9.67 2.21
CA GLY A 123 3.85 -11.12 2.12
C GLY A 123 3.33 -11.54 0.73
N LEU A 124 2.30 -10.86 0.23
CA LEU A 124 1.74 -11.10 -1.09
C LEU A 124 2.79 -10.97 -2.20
N SER A 125 3.69 -9.98 -2.12
CA SER A 125 4.69 -9.71 -3.17
C SER A 125 5.70 -10.85 -3.37
N LYS A 126 5.86 -11.73 -2.40
CA LYS A 126 6.74 -12.91 -2.50
C LYS A 126 6.15 -14.00 -3.39
N ARG A 127 4.82 -14.05 -3.53
CA ARG A 127 4.09 -15.07 -4.31
C ARG A 127 3.34 -14.54 -5.53
N ASP A 128 3.02 -13.25 -5.54
CA ASP A 128 2.34 -12.61 -6.68
C ASP A 128 3.35 -11.84 -7.55
N THR A 129 3.81 -12.50 -8.59
CA THR A 129 4.84 -11.96 -9.50
C THR A 129 4.38 -10.79 -10.38
N ARG A 130 3.08 -10.44 -10.35
CA ARG A 130 2.54 -9.27 -11.05
C ARG A 130 2.96 -7.96 -10.39
N ILE A 131 3.21 -7.99 -9.08
CA ILE A 131 3.55 -6.80 -8.30
C ILE A 131 4.95 -6.31 -8.71
N GLU A 132 5.01 -5.11 -9.28
CA GLU A 132 6.24 -4.50 -9.77
C GLU A 132 6.83 -3.47 -8.80
N ARG A 133 6.03 -2.92 -7.88
CA ARG A 133 6.45 -1.89 -6.90
C ARG A 133 5.70 -2.06 -5.59
N LEU A 134 6.36 -1.69 -4.49
CA LEU A 134 5.79 -1.74 -3.14
C LEU A 134 5.88 -0.37 -2.45
N VAL A 135 4.82 0.01 -1.74
CA VAL A 135 4.80 1.16 -0.82
C VAL A 135 4.39 0.67 0.57
N LEU A 136 5.34 0.64 1.49
CA LEU A 136 5.21 0.07 2.83
C LEU A 136 5.24 1.20 3.87
N VAL A 137 4.06 1.60 4.33
CA VAL A 137 3.85 2.70 5.26
C VAL A 137 3.76 2.16 6.69
N GLY A 138 4.59 2.67 7.61
CA GLY A 138 4.61 2.25 9.01
C GLY A 138 4.76 0.72 9.16
N PHE A 139 5.72 0.11 8.47
CA PHE A 139 5.92 -1.35 8.56
C PHE A 139 6.27 -1.74 10.01
N PRO A 140 5.49 -2.62 10.65
CA PRO A 140 5.58 -2.86 12.09
C PRO A 140 6.72 -3.85 12.47
N LEU A 141 7.98 -3.42 12.33
CA LEU A 141 9.19 -4.22 12.51
C LEU A 141 9.35 -4.84 13.91
N ARG A 142 8.75 -4.23 14.94
CA ARG A 142 8.79 -4.76 16.31
C ARG A 142 7.80 -5.89 16.54
N ALA A 143 6.76 -5.99 15.70
CA ALA A 143 5.77 -7.07 15.76
C ALA A 143 6.02 -8.14 14.70
N PHE A 144 6.65 -7.81 13.58
CA PHE A 144 6.86 -8.70 12.45
C PHE A 144 8.27 -8.55 11.89
N VAL A 145 8.93 -9.69 11.67
CA VAL A 145 10.21 -9.73 10.98
C VAL A 145 9.98 -9.64 9.46
N LEU A 146 10.82 -8.90 8.76
CA LEU A 146 10.87 -8.89 7.29
C LEU A 146 11.56 -10.18 6.81
N GLU A 147 10.85 -11.28 6.85
CA GLU A 147 11.40 -12.56 6.38
C GLU A 147 11.66 -12.51 4.87
N ASP A 148 12.74 -13.15 4.43
CA ASP A 148 13.08 -13.30 3.00
C ASP A 148 13.24 -11.95 2.25
N VAL A 149 13.76 -10.94 2.91
CA VAL A 149 14.05 -9.62 2.31
C VAL A 149 14.85 -9.75 1.01
N ASP A 150 15.76 -10.71 0.96
CA ASP A 150 16.59 -11.00 -0.22
C ASP A 150 15.79 -11.53 -1.42
N GLN A 151 14.56 -11.99 -1.20
CA GLN A 151 13.68 -12.48 -2.27
C GLN A 151 12.88 -11.34 -2.92
N ILE A 152 12.75 -10.19 -2.24
CA ILE A 152 12.06 -9.03 -2.78
C ILE A 152 12.92 -8.41 -3.88
N ARG A 153 12.41 -8.37 -5.09
CA ARG A 153 13.07 -7.82 -6.28
C ARG A 153 12.49 -6.48 -6.72
N GLN A 154 11.31 -6.16 -6.20
CA GLN A 154 10.59 -4.95 -6.56
C GLN A 154 11.23 -3.72 -5.91
N PRO A 155 11.36 -2.60 -6.64
CA PRO A 155 11.58 -1.31 -6.00
C PRO A 155 10.54 -1.08 -4.89
N THR A 156 11.03 -0.84 -3.68
CA THR A 156 10.21 -0.76 -2.48
C THR A 156 10.47 0.55 -1.76
N PHE A 157 9.41 1.26 -1.43
CA PHE A 157 9.44 2.46 -0.63
C PHE A 157 8.94 2.19 0.78
N PHE A 158 9.79 2.41 1.75
CA PHE A 158 9.44 2.39 3.17
C PHE A 158 9.33 3.81 3.70
N ILE A 159 8.28 4.09 4.46
CA ILE A 159 8.10 5.38 5.14
C ILE A 159 7.55 5.16 6.54
N TRP A 160 8.19 5.81 7.53
CA TRP A 160 7.80 5.78 8.95
C TRP A 160 7.71 7.19 9.53
N GLY A 161 6.96 7.34 10.62
CA GLY A 161 7.15 8.44 11.55
C GLY A 161 8.41 8.20 12.40
N GLU A 162 9.13 9.26 12.75
CA GLU A 162 10.34 9.18 13.58
C GLU A 162 10.08 8.51 14.94
N ASN A 163 8.88 8.73 15.50
CA ASN A 163 8.46 8.21 16.80
C ASN A 163 7.46 7.05 16.67
N ASP A 164 7.53 6.26 15.58
CA ASP A 164 6.65 5.11 15.38
C ASP A 164 6.95 4.02 16.41
N GLU A 165 6.00 3.75 17.28
CA GLU A 165 6.11 2.77 18.36
C GLU A 165 6.11 1.32 17.90
N PHE A 166 5.70 1.03 16.66
CA PHE A 166 5.65 -0.32 16.09
C PHE A 166 6.85 -0.67 15.22
N GLY A 167 7.67 0.31 14.87
CA GLY A 167 8.89 0.09 14.09
C GLY A 167 9.41 1.37 13.46
N THR A 168 10.71 1.57 13.51
CA THR A 168 11.40 2.74 12.97
C THR A 168 12.42 2.36 11.91
N PHE A 169 13.02 3.36 11.27
CA PHE A 169 14.14 3.14 10.36
C PHE A 169 15.36 2.54 11.07
N GLU A 170 15.58 2.91 12.33
CA GLU A 170 16.65 2.37 13.17
C GLU A 170 16.45 0.88 13.43
N ASP A 171 15.23 0.43 13.72
CA ASP A 171 14.91 -0.99 13.85
C ASP A 171 15.21 -1.77 12.55
N LEU A 172 14.93 -1.15 11.38
CA LEU A 172 15.27 -1.75 10.09
C LEU A 172 16.80 -1.87 9.92
N VAL A 173 17.56 -0.84 10.26
CA VAL A 173 19.02 -0.84 10.15
C VAL A 173 19.64 -1.87 11.07
N GLU A 174 19.11 -2.03 12.29
CA GLU A 174 19.57 -3.03 13.25
C GLU A 174 19.30 -4.46 12.78
N GLN A 175 18.07 -4.73 12.33
CA GLN A 175 17.67 -6.06 11.87
C GLN A 175 18.33 -6.45 10.53
N TYR A 176 18.52 -5.48 9.64
CA TYR A 176 19.03 -5.66 8.27
C TYR A 176 20.17 -4.67 7.97
N PRO A 177 21.38 -4.89 8.46
CA PRO A 177 22.53 -4.02 8.20
C PRO A 177 22.84 -3.89 6.69
N THR A 178 22.68 -4.99 5.94
CA THR A 178 22.77 -5.00 4.47
C THR A 178 21.37 -5.03 3.88
N ARG A 179 21.03 -3.99 3.13
CA ARG A 179 19.72 -3.83 2.51
C ARG A 179 19.85 -3.78 0.99
N PRO A 180 18.83 -4.28 0.23
CA PRO A 180 18.83 -4.16 -1.21
C PRO A 180 18.89 -2.70 -1.71
N ASP A 181 19.67 -2.43 -2.74
CA ASP A 181 19.85 -1.08 -3.31
C ASP A 181 18.55 -0.50 -3.91
N HIS A 182 17.59 -1.35 -4.24
CA HIS A 182 16.28 -0.95 -4.77
C HIS A 182 15.26 -0.58 -3.69
N PHE A 183 15.65 -0.59 -2.41
CA PHE A 183 14.83 -0.10 -1.30
C PHE A 183 15.12 1.39 -1.08
N THR A 184 14.06 2.17 -0.99
CA THR A 184 14.08 3.60 -0.70
C THR A 184 13.40 3.87 0.63
N TYR A 185 13.91 4.81 1.41
CA TYR A 185 13.45 5.07 2.77
C TYR A 185 13.17 6.54 2.99
N HIS A 186 12.13 6.84 3.79
CA HIS A 186 11.85 8.18 4.30
C HIS A 186 11.36 8.11 5.74
N VAL A 187 11.79 9.07 6.56
CA VAL A 187 11.35 9.22 7.95
C VAL A 187 10.73 10.60 8.11
N VAL A 188 9.45 10.64 8.50
CA VAL A 188 8.75 11.90 8.78
C VAL A 188 9.08 12.35 10.18
N ALA A 189 9.80 13.47 10.28
CA ALA A 189 10.33 13.98 11.56
C ALA A 189 9.21 14.34 12.55
N GLY A 190 9.35 13.89 13.79
CA GLY A 190 8.44 14.16 14.89
C GLY A 190 7.12 13.39 14.88
N ASP A 191 6.81 12.65 13.82
CA ASP A 191 5.54 11.94 13.68
C ASP A 191 5.52 10.57 14.37
N ASP A 192 4.32 10.18 14.81
CA ASP A 192 4.00 8.87 15.37
C ASP A 192 3.64 7.84 14.26
N HIS A 193 3.22 6.64 14.67
CA HIS A 193 2.76 5.59 13.75
C HIS A 193 1.63 6.04 12.81
N PHE A 194 0.80 6.98 13.22
CA PHE A 194 -0.32 7.52 12.43
C PHE A 194 0.05 8.78 11.64
N PHE A 195 1.34 9.13 11.58
CA PHE A 195 1.86 10.31 10.91
C PHE A 195 1.21 11.60 11.39
N ARG A 196 1.07 11.74 12.70
CA ARG A 196 0.54 12.95 13.34
C ARG A 196 1.69 13.82 13.86
N PRO A 197 1.72 15.12 13.51
CA PRO A 197 0.67 15.88 12.79
C PRO A 197 0.85 15.98 11.26
N ASN A 198 1.85 15.32 10.62
CA ASN A 198 2.31 15.63 9.27
C ASN A 198 1.81 14.66 8.17
N THR A 199 0.56 14.19 8.23
CA THR A 199 0.00 13.33 7.17
C THR A 199 0.09 13.92 5.76
N ARG A 200 0.35 15.23 5.64
CA ARG A 200 0.59 15.89 4.33
C ARG A 200 1.95 15.54 3.77
N GLU A 201 2.96 15.42 4.62
CA GLU A 201 4.30 15.00 4.22
C GLU A 201 4.29 13.56 3.72
N LEU A 202 3.60 12.64 4.43
CA LEU A 202 3.37 11.29 3.95
C LEU A 202 2.79 11.27 2.52
N GLU A 203 1.72 12.04 2.26
CA GLU A 203 1.09 12.13 0.94
C GLU A 203 2.08 12.64 -0.12
N ALA A 204 2.86 13.67 0.21
CA ALA A 204 3.82 14.29 -0.69
C ALA A 204 4.98 13.33 -1.04
N GLU A 205 5.54 12.62 -0.05
CA GLU A 205 6.65 11.70 -0.25
C GLU A 205 6.23 10.46 -1.05
N VAL A 206 5.04 9.90 -0.79
CA VAL A 206 4.47 8.82 -1.60
C VAL A 206 4.28 9.28 -3.05
N ASN A 207 3.79 10.51 -3.26
CA ASN A 207 3.64 11.08 -4.61
C ASN A 207 4.99 11.25 -5.30
N ALA A 208 5.98 11.84 -4.63
CA ALA A 208 7.30 12.10 -5.19
C ALA A 208 7.99 10.79 -5.62
N TRP A 209 7.98 9.78 -4.74
CA TRP A 209 8.54 8.48 -5.04
C TRP A 209 7.83 7.81 -6.23
N ALA A 210 6.50 7.82 -6.23
CA ALA A 210 5.72 7.19 -7.30
C ALA A 210 6.00 7.83 -8.66
N ARG A 211 6.08 9.17 -8.74
CA ARG A 211 6.47 9.87 -9.98
C ARG A 211 7.84 9.46 -10.47
N ALA A 212 8.84 9.42 -9.59
CA ALA A 212 10.19 9.00 -9.96
C ALA A 212 10.22 7.56 -10.52
N GLN A 213 9.40 6.64 -9.98
CA GLN A 213 9.30 5.27 -10.49
C GLN A 213 8.67 5.22 -11.90
N LEU A 214 7.65 6.03 -12.16
CA LEU A 214 6.96 6.08 -13.46
C LEU A 214 7.86 6.71 -14.53
N GLU A 215 8.57 7.79 -14.23
CA GLU A 215 9.51 8.44 -15.13
C GLU A 215 10.69 7.53 -15.49
N GLY A 216 11.26 6.83 -14.51
CA GLY A 216 12.33 5.87 -14.73
C GLY A 216 11.91 4.64 -15.56
N ALA A 217 10.62 4.28 -15.55
CA ALA A 217 10.07 3.21 -16.38
C ALA A 217 9.88 3.65 -17.85
N ALA A 218 9.50 4.91 -18.08
CA ALA A 218 9.30 5.48 -19.42
C ALA A 218 10.61 5.67 -20.21
N GLN A 219 11.77 5.66 -19.53
CA GLN A 219 13.09 5.83 -20.15
C GLN A 219 13.80 4.51 -20.49
N ARG A 220 13.20 3.36 -20.16
CA ARG A 220 13.68 2.00 -20.48
C ARG A 220 12.88 1.37 -21.58
#